data_3066d37d538922f5475119ac64ccf57a
#
_entry.id   3066d37d538922f5475119ac64ccf57a
#
_cell.length_a   1.000
_cell.length_b   1.000
_cell.length_c   1.000
_cell.angle_alpha   90.00
_cell.angle_beta   90.00
_cell.angle_gamma   90.00
#
_symmetry.space_group_name_H-M   'P 1'
#
loop_
_entity.id
_entity.type
_entity.pdbx_description
1 polymer ?
#
loop_
_entity_poly.entity_id
_entity_poly.type
_entity_poly.pdbx_seq_one_letter_code
_entity_poly.pdbx_strand_id
1 'polypeptide(L)' 'MKNKYTIHIFWSDEDEGYIAVCDEFPGLSAFGETREDALSEAQIALSLMIEHYRASGQTLPQPRSTLVAA' A
#
# COMPACT_ATOMS: atom_id res chain seq x y z
N MET A 1 1.21 -8.63 -10.06
CA MET A 1 2.24 -7.66 -10.42
C MET A 1 3.11 -7.33 -9.21
N LYS A 2 4.41 -7.40 -9.41
CA LYS A 2 5.34 -7.05 -8.33
C LYS A 2 5.65 -5.57 -8.38
N ASN A 3 5.52 -4.90 -7.26
CA ASN A 3 5.95 -3.53 -7.12
C ASN A 3 6.81 -3.43 -5.86
N LYS A 4 7.53 -2.34 -5.75
CA LYS A 4 8.48 -2.15 -4.65
C LYS A 4 8.01 -1.10 -3.65
N TYR A 5 6.73 -0.75 -3.71
CA TYR A 5 6.17 0.23 -2.78
C TYR A 5 6.05 -0.36 -1.38
N THR A 6 6.18 0.50 -0.39
CA THR A 6 6.23 0.10 1.01
C THR A 6 4.83 0.01 1.59
N ILE A 7 4.50 -1.13 2.19
CA ILE A 7 3.21 -1.31 2.83
C ILE A 7 3.44 -1.55 4.31
N HIS A 8 2.74 -0.79 5.15
CA HIS A 8 2.73 -0.95 6.60
C HIS A 8 1.38 -1.51 7.02
N ILE A 9 1.41 -2.53 7.87
CA ILE A 9 0.19 -3.16 8.36
C ILE A 9 0.22 -3.09 9.88
N PHE A 10 -0.89 -2.62 10.47
CA PHE A 10 -0.97 -2.46 11.92
C PHE A 10 -2.40 -2.70 12.40
N TRP A 11 -2.52 -3.07 13.65
CA TRP A 11 -3.82 -3.28 14.28
C TRP A 11 -4.50 -1.95 14.59
N SER A 12 -5.79 -1.87 14.34
CA SER A 12 -6.60 -0.71 14.68
C SER A 12 -7.67 -1.11 15.68
N ASP A 13 -7.60 -0.56 16.88
CA ASP A 13 -8.60 -0.83 17.91
C ASP A 13 -9.97 -0.29 17.51
N GLU A 14 -10.00 0.86 16.86
CA GLU A 14 -11.24 1.48 16.43
C GLU A 14 -11.98 0.60 15.42
N ASP A 15 -11.25 0.03 14.49
CA ASP A 15 -11.83 -0.74 13.40
C ASP A 15 -11.89 -2.22 13.69
N GLU A 16 -11.29 -2.64 14.79
CA GLU A 16 -11.22 -4.04 15.21
C GLU A 16 -10.68 -4.93 14.09
N GLY A 17 -9.58 -4.49 13.52
CA GLY A 17 -8.94 -5.21 12.43
C GLY A 17 -7.63 -4.58 12.05
N TYR A 18 -7.09 -5.00 10.93
CA TYR A 18 -5.79 -4.53 10.46
C TYR A 18 -5.97 -3.49 9.37
N ILE A 19 -5.13 -2.47 9.43
CA ILE A 19 -5.08 -1.41 8.43
C ILE A 19 -3.75 -1.53 7.70
N ALA A 20 -3.80 -1.38 6.38
CA ALA A 20 -2.60 -1.35 5.55
C ALA A 20 -2.51 0.00 4.86
N VAL A 21 -1.35 0.64 4.93
CA VAL A 21 -1.10 1.94 4.29
C VAL A 21 0.15 1.84 3.46
N CYS A 22 0.29 2.75 2.51
CA CYS A 22 1.44 2.78 1.62
C CYS A 22 2.16 4.11 1.77
N ASP A 23 3.46 4.07 2.05
CA ASP A 23 4.23 5.29 2.28
C ASP A 23 4.23 6.22 1.07
N GLU A 24 4.35 5.63 -0.12
CA GLU A 24 4.50 6.41 -1.35
C GLU A 24 3.19 6.99 -1.86
N PHE A 25 2.06 6.48 -1.38
CA PHE A 25 0.74 6.96 -1.78
C PHE A 25 -0.05 7.37 -0.55
N PRO A 26 0.18 8.59 -0.03
CA PRO A 26 -0.57 9.07 1.12
C PRO A 26 -2.05 9.08 0.82
N GLY A 27 -2.85 8.60 1.74
CA GLY A 27 -4.29 8.49 1.54
C GLY A 27 -4.75 7.13 1.10
N LEU A 28 -3.83 6.28 0.61
CA LEU A 28 -4.19 4.89 0.31
C LEU A 28 -4.25 4.12 1.62
N SER A 29 -5.39 3.50 1.89
CA SER A 29 -5.51 2.62 3.04
C SER A 29 -6.45 1.47 2.71
N ALA A 30 -6.23 0.35 3.37
CA ALA A 30 -7.04 -0.84 3.16
C ALA A 30 -7.27 -1.50 4.51
N PHE A 31 -8.33 -2.27 4.61
CA PHE A 31 -8.73 -2.93 5.84
C PHE A 31 -8.81 -4.43 5.61
N GLY A 32 -8.47 -5.20 6.63
CA GLY A 32 -8.65 -6.64 6.62
C GLY A 32 -8.82 -7.18 8.03
N GLU A 33 -9.53 -8.29 8.16
CA GLU A 33 -9.69 -8.93 9.45
C GLU A 33 -8.42 -9.62 9.91
N THR A 34 -7.54 -9.95 8.95
CA THR A 34 -6.22 -10.52 9.24
C THR A 34 -5.17 -9.69 8.54
N ARG A 35 -3.91 -9.87 8.91
CA ARG A 35 -2.81 -9.19 8.22
C ARG A 35 -2.78 -9.54 6.74
N GLU A 36 -3.02 -10.80 6.44
CA GLU A 36 -3.02 -11.28 5.04
C GLU A 36 -4.14 -10.64 4.25
N ASP A 37 -5.31 -10.50 4.85
CA ASP A 37 -6.44 -9.85 4.18
C ASP A 37 -6.15 -8.38 3.93
N ALA A 38 -5.58 -7.68 4.91
CA ALA A 38 -5.24 -6.28 4.77
C ALA A 38 -4.21 -6.09 3.66
N LEU A 39 -3.21 -6.97 3.61
CA LEU A 39 -2.19 -6.91 2.56
C LEU A 39 -2.82 -7.13 1.19
N SER A 40 -3.68 -8.12 1.06
CA SER A 40 -4.33 -8.44 -0.19
C SER A 40 -5.16 -7.26 -0.70
N GLU A 41 -5.94 -6.65 0.20
CA GLU A 41 -6.74 -5.48 -0.15
C GLU A 41 -5.87 -4.29 -0.53
N ALA A 42 -4.76 -4.10 0.18
CA ALA A 42 -3.83 -3.02 -0.13
C ALA A 42 -3.19 -3.21 -1.50
N GLN A 43 -2.87 -4.44 -1.87
CA GLN A 43 -2.29 -4.72 -3.17
C GLN A 43 -3.27 -4.42 -4.30
N ILE A 44 -4.54 -4.73 -4.10
CA ILE A 44 -5.58 -4.40 -5.08
C ILE A 44 -5.70 -2.88 -5.22
N ALA A 45 -5.79 -2.18 -4.09
CA ALA A 45 -5.90 -0.72 -4.09
C ALA A 45 -4.69 -0.07 -4.75
N LEU A 46 -3.50 -0.62 -4.48
CA LEU A 46 -2.26 -0.09 -5.04
C LEU A 46 -2.22 -0.29 -6.56
N SER A 47 -2.65 -1.45 -7.03
CA SER A 47 -2.72 -1.71 -8.48
C SER A 47 -3.64 -0.72 -9.18
N LEU A 48 -4.79 -0.45 -8.59
CA LEU A 48 -5.73 0.52 -9.14
C LEU A 48 -5.15 1.92 -9.15
N MET A 49 -4.43 2.29 -8.09
CA MET A 49 -3.79 3.59 -8.01
C MET A 49 -2.73 3.76 -9.09
N ILE A 50 -1.92 2.73 -9.30
CA ILE A 50 -0.89 2.74 -10.33
C ILE A 50 -1.52 2.89 -11.71
N GLU A 51 -2.60 2.16 -11.98
CA GLU A 51 -3.30 2.28 -13.25
C GLU A 51 -3.88 3.67 -13.45
N HIS A 52 -4.42 4.26 -12.39
CA HIS A 52 -4.95 5.61 -12.46
C HIS A 52 -3.86 6.61 -12.82
N TYR A 53 -2.70 6.50 -12.19
CA TYR A 53 -1.58 7.39 -12.48
C TYR A 53 -1.14 7.25 -13.94
N ARG A 54 -1.05 6.03 -14.44
CA ARG A 54 -0.65 5.79 -15.82
C ARG A 54 -1.66 6.35 -16.81
N ALA A 55 -2.95 6.14 -16.53
CA ALA A 55 -4.01 6.60 -17.42
C ALA A 55 -4.08 8.12 -17.48
N SER A 56 -3.78 8.80 -16.38
CA SER A 56 -3.83 10.27 -16.32
C SER A 56 -2.49 10.92 -16.67
N GLY A 57 -1.48 10.13 -17.01
CA GLY A 57 -0.17 10.68 -17.39
C GLY A 57 0.64 11.22 -16.22
N GLN A 58 0.27 10.90 -15.01
CA GLN A 58 1.00 11.36 -13.83
C GLN A 58 2.22 10.49 -13.58
N THR A 59 3.26 11.12 -13.06
CA THR A 59 4.50 10.41 -12.72
C THR A 59 4.28 9.60 -11.45
N LEU A 60 4.62 8.32 -11.52
CA LEU A 60 4.54 7.46 -10.35
C LEU A 60 5.61 7.86 -9.33
N PRO A 61 5.28 7.82 -8.04
CA PRO A 61 6.30 8.08 -7.02
C PRO A 61 7.38 7.01 -7.04
N GLN A 62 8.56 7.38 -6.60
CA GLN A 62 9.67 6.44 -6.49
C GLN A 62 9.47 5.55 -5.27
N PRO A 63 9.68 4.25 -5.41
CA PRO A 63 9.61 3.37 -4.24
C PRO A 63 10.65 3.79 -3.21
N ARG A 64 10.24 3.76 -1.96
CA ARG A 64 11.15 4.08 -0.85
C ARG A 64 11.91 2.83 -0.46
N SER A 65 12.75 2.35 -1.34
CA SER A 65 13.56 1.20 -1.02
C SER A 65 14.67 1.63 -0.08
N THR A 66 14.77 0.94 1.03
CA THR A 66 15.82 1.19 1.99
C THR A 66 16.98 0.33 1.65
N LEU A 67 18.11 0.96 1.35
CA LEU A 67 19.36 0.25 1.31
C LEU A 67 19.74 -0.03 2.74
N VAL A 68 19.51 -1.25 3.15
CA VAL A 68 20.01 -1.67 4.44
C VAL A 68 21.50 -1.95 4.23
N ALA A 69 22.30 -0.99 4.58
CA ALA A 69 23.71 -1.25 4.70
C ALA A 69 23.86 -2.16 5.88
N ALA A 70 24.01 -3.40 5.62
CA ALA A 70 24.23 -4.34 6.70
C ALA A 70 25.62 -4.09 7.26
#